data_524a051474e140df375b82a2db1b7b69
#
_entry.id   524a051474e140df375b82a2db1b7b69
#
_cell.length_a   1.000
_cell.length_b   1.000
_cell.length_c   1.000
_cell.angle_alpha   90.00
_cell.angle_beta   90.00
_cell.angle_gamma   90.00
#
_symmetry.space_group_name_H-M   'P 1'
#
loop_
_entity.id
_entity.type
_entity.pdbx_description
1 polymer ?
#
loop_
_entity_poly.entity_id
_entity_poly.type
_entity_poly.pdbx_seq_one_letter_code
_entity_poly.pdbx_strand_id
1 'polypeptide(L)'
;MPGFENSLIREFSRAENHLASISEDHYLPDVAVLDIQMDEMDGIELAMRLNRSVPECQIIFLTGYISYATRAYDAEHVFYVLKTETDSRLGTALNKAAEKRRACSCQQIIINADGASRRLLWDQVQYLERVLRRMRIVTLDGELWTNTPPSDIVSQLDSRCYCQCHKSFYVNTACLAAMLPTEFILQSGLRVPISRSYKKAARESF
;
A
#
# COMPACT_ATOMS: atom_id res chain seq x y z
N MET A 1 -18.99 -14.09 2.31
CA MET A 1 -18.96 -12.66 2.66
C MET A 1 -18.82 -11.87 1.37
N PRO A 2 -19.68 -10.92 1.05
CA PRO A 2 -19.55 -10.14 -0.17
C PRO A 2 -18.24 -9.33 -0.12
N GLY A 3 -17.43 -9.44 -1.15
CA GLY A 3 -16.14 -8.74 -1.30
C GLY A 3 -14.88 -9.58 -1.09
N PHE A 4 -14.99 -10.83 -0.66
CA PHE A 4 -13.85 -11.74 -0.46
C PHE A 4 -13.99 -13.07 -1.23
N GLU A 5 -14.90 -13.14 -2.19
CA GLU A 5 -15.24 -14.37 -2.93
C GLU A 5 -14.09 -14.94 -3.77
N ASN A 6 -13.12 -14.10 -4.14
CA ASN A 6 -11.91 -14.47 -4.90
C ASN A 6 -10.61 -14.23 -4.12
N SER A 7 -10.67 -14.16 -2.80
CA SER A 7 -9.48 -13.90 -1.98
C SER A 7 -8.60 -15.14 -1.87
N LEU A 8 -7.31 -14.99 -2.10
CA LEU A 8 -6.32 -16.00 -1.80
C LEU A 8 -6.00 -15.94 -0.30
N ILE A 9 -6.24 -17.03 0.41
CA ILE A 9 -5.90 -17.15 1.83
C ILE A 9 -4.66 -18.03 1.96
N ARG A 10 -3.65 -17.53 2.69
CA ARG A 10 -2.49 -18.30 3.12
C ARG A 10 -2.43 -18.33 4.63
N GLU A 11 -2.15 -19.48 5.19
CA GLU A 11 -2.01 -19.67 6.63
C GLU A 11 -0.54 -19.95 6.97
N PHE A 12 -0.06 -19.32 8.02
CA PHE A 12 1.27 -19.51 8.55
C PHE A 12 1.19 -19.85 10.04
N SER A 13 1.82 -20.94 10.43
CA SER A 13 1.90 -21.35 11.83
C SER A 13 2.99 -20.62 12.62
N ARG A 14 3.94 -19.98 11.92
CA ARG A 14 5.07 -19.26 12.49
C ARG A 14 5.27 -17.91 11.78
N ALA A 15 5.64 -16.90 12.57
CA ALA A 15 5.90 -15.55 12.08
C ALA A 15 7.05 -15.51 11.06
N GLU A 16 8.11 -16.31 11.29
CA GLU A 16 9.28 -16.37 10.41
C GLU A 16 8.91 -16.86 9.02
N ASN A 17 8.03 -17.85 8.91
CA ASN A 17 7.57 -18.39 7.62
C ASN A 17 6.79 -17.32 6.83
N HIS A 18 6.01 -16.49 7.53
CA HIS A 18 5.31 -15.37 6.89
C HIS A 18 6.31 -14.32 6.39
N LEU A 19 7.29 -13.93 7.21
CA LEU A 19 8.32 -12.97 6.81
C LEU A 19 9.20 -13.51 5.67
N ALA A 20 9.54 -14.80 5.68
CA ALA A 20 10.28 -15.45 4.60
C ALA A 20 9.47 -15.40 3.28
N SER A 21 8.16 -15.66 3.32
CA SER A 21 7.30 -15.60 2.12
C SER A 21 7.25 -14.20 1.50
N ILE A 22 7.37 -13.14 2.29
CA ILE A 22 7.43 -11.76 1.78
C ILE A 22 8.76 -11.51 1.07
N SER A 23 9.88 -11.96 1.66
CA SER A 23 11.21 -11.69 1.12
C SER A 23 11.59 -12.62 -0.04
N GLU A 24 11.19 -13.89 -0.01
CA GLU A 24 11.57 -14.91 -0.97
C GLU A 24 10.57 -15.09 -2.09
N ASP A 25 9.26 -15.15 -1.75
CA ASP A 25 8.18 -15.37 -2.71
C ASP A 25 7.58 -14.06 -3.25
N HIS A 26 8.01 -12.91 -2.75
CA HIS A 26 7.39 -11.60 -3.01
C HIS A 26 5.88 -11.59 -2.71
N TYR A 27 5.47 -12.35 -1.68
CA TYR A 27 4.09 -12.40 -1.25
C TYR A 27 3.73 -11.15 -0.46
N LEU A 28 2.90 -10.29 -1.03
CA LEU A 28 2.43 -9.04 -0.41
C LEU A 28 0.96 -9.19 0.01
N PRO A 29 0.67 -9.47 1.29
CA PRO A 29 -0.71 -9.60 1.75
C PRO A 29 -1.42 -8.24 1.81
N ASP A 30 -2.68 -8.20 1.35
CA ASP A 30 -3.54 -7.02 1.52
C ASP A 30 -4.04 -6.88 2.96
N VAL A 31 -4.30 -8.00 3.62
CA VAL A 31 -4.77 -8.08 5.01
C VAL A 31 -4.06 -9.22 5.73
N ALA A 32 -3.54 -8.95 6.92
CA ALA A 32 -2.98 -9.94 7.82
C ALA A 32 -3.84 -10.03 9.09
N VAL A 33 -4.30 -11.24 9.43
CA VAL A 33 -4.95 -11.53 10.71
C VAL A 33 -3.94 -12.22 11.60
N LEU A 34 -3.54 -11.57 12.69
CA LEU A 34 -2.44 -12.01 13.54
C LEU A 34 -2.92 -12.34 14.95
N ASP A 35 -2.55 -13.53 15.44
CA ASP A 35 -2.60 -13.75 16.89
C ASP A 35 -1.45 -12.99 17.55
N ILE A 36 -1.70 -12.42 18.72
CA ILE A 36 -0.65 -11.74 19.49
C ILE A 36 0.23 -12.76 20.21
N GLN A 37 -0.37 -13.82 20.74
CA GLN A 37 0.37 -14.85 21.46
C GLN A 37 0.84 -15.94 20.50
N MET A 38 2.12 -15.92 20.16
CA MET A 38 2.81 -16.92 19.36
C MET A 38 4.12 -17.31 20.04
N ASP A 39 4.66 -18.49 19.75
CA ASP A 39 5.73 -19.13 20.54
C ASP A 39 7.08 -18.41 20.46
N GLU A 40 7.50 -17.92 19.29
CA GLU A 40 8.87 -17.39 19.07
C GLU A 40 8.90 -15.87 18.90
N MET A 41 7.96 -15.32 18.14
CA MET A 41 7.80 -13.88 17.91
C MET A 41 6.36 -13.49 18.24
N ASP A 42 6.17 -12.44 19.04
CA ASP A 42 4.81 -12.00 19.34
C ASP A 42 4.18 -11.30 18.12
N GLY A 43 2.86 -11.40 17.98
CA GLY A 43 2.14 -10.85 16.83
C GLY A 43 2.24 -9.34 16.69
N ILE A 44 2.55 -8.61 17.76
CA ILE A 44 2.76 -7.16 17.72
C ILE A 44 4.11 -6.86 17.07
N GLU A 45 5.15 -7.63 17.41
CA GLU A 45 6.46 -7.51 16.74
C GLU A 45 6.35 -7.85 15.25
N LEU A 46 5.61 -8.92 14.91
CA LEU A 46 5.33 -9.25 13.50
C LEU A 46 4.61 -8.11 12.80
N ALA A 47 3.58 -7.53 13.42
CA ALA A 47 2.86 -6.39 12.89
C ALA A 47 3.76 -5.18 12.62
N MET A 48 4.65 -4.85 13.56
CA MET A 48 5.64 -3.76 13.37
C MET A 48 6.60 -4.02 12.21
N ARG A 49 6.99 -5.28 11.99
CA ARG A 49 7.82 -5.67 10.83
C ARG A 49 7.02 -5.57 9.54
N LEU A 50 5.76 -6.02 9.53
CA LEU A 50 4.87 -5.88 8.38
C LEU A 50 4.60 -4.41 8.04
N ASN A 51 4.36 -3.55 9.02
CA ASN A 51 4.20 -2.11 8.78
C ASN A 51 5.40 -1.47 8.06
N ARG A 52 6.61 -2.04 8.25
CA ARG A 52 7.83 -1.55 7.59
C ARG A 52 8.05 -2.18 6.22
N SER A 53 7.80 -3.49 6.08
CA SER A 53 8.10 -4.23 4.84
C SER A 53 6.94 -4.26 3.86
N VAL A 54 5.69 -4.19 4.34
CA VAL A 54 4.45 -4.15 3.53
C VAL A 54 3.51 -3.08 4.10
N PRO A 55 3.80 -1.77 3.93
CA PRO A 55 3.02 -0.67 4.56
C PRO A 55 1.54 -0.66 4.17
N GLU A 56 1.20 -1.23 3.02
CA GLU A 56 -0.18 -1.34 2.53
C GLU A 56 -0.99 -2.45 3.20
N CYS A 57 -0.33 -3.40 3.88
CA CYS A 57 -0.99 -4.51 4.56
C CYS A 57 -1.83 -3.99 5.74
N GLN A 58 -3.12 -4.31 5.73
CA GLN A 58 -4.02 -3.94 6.81
C GLN A 58 -3.98 -5.02 7.90
N ILE A 59 -3.59 -4.65 9.11
CA ILE A 59 -3.39 -5.60 10.21
C ILE A 59 -4.64 -5.67 11.08
N ILE A 60 -5.08 -6.88 11.38
CA ILE A 60 -6.14 -7.19 12.35
C ILE A 60 -5.55 -8.11 13.40
N PHE A 61 -5.58 -7.70 14.66
CA PHE A 61 -5.23 -8.58 15.77
C PHE A 61 -6.43 -9.46 16.14
N LEU A 62 -6.20 -10.77 16.25
CA LEU A 62 -7.18 -11.77 16.71
C LEU A 62 -6.57 -12.55 17.88
N THR A 63 -6.92 -12.22 19.10
CA THR A 63 -6.29 -12.77 20.31
C THR A 63 -7.29 -13.16 21.40
N GLY A 64 -6.88 -14.06 22.27
CA GLY A 64 -7.67 -14.43 23.46
C GLY A 64 -7.58 -13.42 24.62
N TYR A 65 -6.69 -12.43 24.58
CA TYR A 65 -6.34 -11.64 25.75
C TYR A 65 -6.52 -10.13 25.51
N ILE A 66 -7.44 -9.53 26.27
CA ILE A 66 -7.67 -8.08 26.25
C ILE A 66 -6.49 -7.28 26.82
N SER A 67 -5.66 -7.88 27.66
CA SER A 67 -4.51 -7.23 28.30
C SER A 67 -3.44 -6.70 27.32
N TYR A 68 -3.41 -7.24 26.11
CA TYR A 68 -2.49 -6.76 25.07
C TYR A 68 -3.00 -5.57 24.27
N ALA A 69 -4.24 -5.12 24.50
CA ALA A 69 -4.84 -4.04 23.72
C ALA A 69 -4.01 -2.74 23.78
N THR A 70 -3.40 -2.43 24.93
CA THR A 70 -2.54 -1.24 25.05
C THR A 70 -1.26 -1.36 24.23
N ARG A 71 -0.62 -2.54 24.22
CA ARG A 71 0.59 -2.79 23.44
C ARG A 71 0.31 -2.87 21.93
N ALA A 72 -0.90 -3.24 21.54
CA ALA A 72 -1.27 -3.29 20.13
C ALA A 72 -1.15 -1.91 19.43
N TYR A 73 -1.23 -0.81 20.18
CA TYR A 73 -1.00 0.55 19.64
C TYR A 73 0.46 0.84 19.25
N ASP A 74 1.41 -0.03 19.61
CA ASP A 74 2.81 0.07 19.16
C ASP A 74 2.95 -0.24 17.66
N ALA A 75 1.96 -0.94 17.06
CA ALA A 75 1.89 -1.23 15.64
C ALA A 75 0.66 -0.59 14.98
N GLU A 76 0.79 -0.10 13.75
CA GLU A 76 -0.38 0.32 12.97
C GLU A 76 -1.27 -0.89 12.67
N HIS A 77 -2.53 -0.81 13.10
CA HIS A 77 -3.52 -1.84 12.87
C HIS A 77 -4.91 -1.23 12.62
N VAL A 78 -5.79 -2.01 11.99
CA VAL A 78 -7.14 -1.56 11.66
C VAL A 78 -8.14 -1.94 12.74
N PHE A 79 -7.96 -3.13 13.31
CA PHE A 79 -8.91 -3.67 14.27
C PHE A 79 -8.25 -4.61 15.27
N TYR A 80 -8.86 -4.68 16.45
CA TYR A 80 -8.53 -5.64 17.50
C TYR A 80 -9.76 -6.47 17.81
N VAL A 81 -9.67 -7.80 17.65
CA VAL A 81 -10.77 -8.73 17.84
C VAL A 81 -10.39 -9.74 18.92
N LEU A 82 -11.26 -9.93 19.90
CA LEU A 82 -11.11 -11.06 20.85
C LEU A 82 -11.58 -12.35 20.19
N LYS A 83 -10.86 -13.46 20.41
CA LYS A 83 -11.23 -14.79 19.90
C LYS A 83 -12.64 -15.21 20.31
N THR A 84 -13.12 -14.75 21.48
CA THR A 84 -14.49 -14.96 21.95
C THR A 84 -15.55 -14.17 21.15
N GLU A 85 -15.14 -13.16 20.39
CA GLU A 85 -16.00 -12.30 19.58
C GLU A 85 -15.80 -12.49 18.07
N THR A 86 -15.08 -13.55 17.66
CA THR A 86 -14.72 -13.80 16.26
C THR A 86 -15.93 -13.78 15.34
N ASP A 87 -17.00 -14.52 15.69
CA ASP A 87 -18.21 -14.67 14.86
C ASP A 87 -18.92 -13.32 14.62
N SER A 88 -18.90 -12.44 15.61
CA SER A 88 -19.61 -11.16 15.55
C SER A 88 -18.77 -10.02 14.98
N ARG A 89 -17.44 -10.05 15.18
CA ARG A 89 -16.57 -8.91 14.91
C ARG A 89 -15.56 -9.10 13.77
N LEU A 90 -15.13 -10.33 13.47
CA LEU A 90 -14.12 -10.56 12.42
C LEU A 90 -14.62 -10.10 11.04
N GLY A 91 -15.89 -10.33 10.71
CA GLY A 91 -16.48 -9.82 9.48
C GLY A 91 -16.45 -8.30 9.36
N THR A 92 -16.74 -7.60 10.46
CA THR A 92 -16.66 -6.12 10.53
C THR A 92 -15.21 -5.65 10.39
N ALA A 93 -14.27 -6.32 11.04
CA ALA A 93 -12.85 -6.00 10.97
C ALA A 93 -12.29 -6.17 9.54
N LEU A 94 -12.62 -7.28 8.86
CA LEU A 94 -12.24 -7.53 7.47
C LEU A 94 -12.84 -6.50 6.51
N ASN A 95 -14.12 -6.17 6.66
CA ASN A 95 -14.75 -5.12 5.84
C ASN A 95 -14.04 -3.77 6.02
N LYS A 96 -13.73 -3.40 7.27
CA LYS A 96 -13.03 -2.15 7.56
C LYS A 96 -11.59 -2.14 6.99
N ALA A 97 -10.90 -3.29 7.03
CA ALA A 97 -9.59 -3.44 6.40
C ALA A 97 -9.68 -3.29 4.87
N ALA A 98 -10.68 -3.93 4.25
CA ALA A 98 -10.92 -3.81 2.81
C ALA A 98 -11.29 -2.37 2.40
N GLU A 99 -12.12 -1.67 3.18
CA GLU A 99 -12.46 -0.26 2.95
C GLU A 99 -11.22 0.63 3.04
N LYS A 100 -10.39 0.44 4.08
CA LYS A 100 -9.14 1.20 4.24
C LYS A 100 -8.15 0.93 3.10
N ARG A 101 -8.06 -0.32 2.64
CA ARG A 101 -7.25 -0.70 1.47
C ARG A 101 -7.78 -0.07 0.19
N ARG A 102 -9.11 -0.10 -0.03
CA ARG A 102 -9.77 0.54 -1.17
C ARG A 102 -9.66 2.07 -1.14
N ALA A 103 -9.68 2.70 0.05
CA ALA A 103 -9.55 4.15 0.17
C ALA A 103 -8.19 4.65 -0.35
N CYS A 104 -7.12 3.85 -0.23
CA CYS A 104 -5.83 4.14 -0.89
C CYS A 104 -5.93 3.97 -2.41
N SER A 105 -6.57 2.91 -2.90
CA SER A 105 -6.68 2.64 -4.34
C SER A 105 -7.73 3.50 -5.05
N CYS A 106 -8.75 4.00 -4.34
CA CYS A 106 -9.81 4.83 -4.92
C CYS A 106 -9.58 6.34 -4.75
N GLN A 107 -8.36 6.78 -4.43
CA GLN A 107 -8.08 8.21 -4.37
C GLN A 107 -8.26 8.84 -5.75
N GLN A 108 -8.88 10.01 -5.74
CA GLN A 108 -9.15 10.77 -6.96
C GLN A 108 -8.25 12.00 -6.99
N ILE A 109 -7.71 12.29 -8.16
CA ILE A 109 -7.02 13.54 -8.42
C ILE A 109 -7.83 14.39 -9.40
N ILE A 110 -7.83 15.68 -9.16
CA ILE A 110 -8.43 16.66 -10.07
C ILE A 110 -7.28 17.40 -10.76
N ILE A 111 -7.31 17.39 -12.07
CA ILE A 111 -6.33 18.06 -12.91
C ILE A 111 -7.01 18.98 -13.91
N ASN A 112 -6.28 20.00 -14.39
CA ASN A 112 -6.74 20.87 -15.47
C ASN A 112 -6.09 20.43 -16.77
N ALA A 113 -6.84 19.80 -17.65
CA ALA A 113 -6.41 19.34 -18.97
C ALA A 113 -7.34 19.85 -20.05
N ASP A 114 -6.77 20.39 -21.14
CA ASP A 114 -7.51 20.87 -22.31
C ASP A 114 -8.60 21.94 -21.99
N GLY A 115 -8.32 22.80 -20.98
CA GLY A 115 -9.24 23.84 -20.54
C GLY A 115 -10.40 23.38 -19.67
N ALA A 116 -10.45 22.10 -19.26
CA ALA A 116 -11.45 21.52 -18.39
C ALA A 116 -10.82 20.88 -17.16
N SER A 117 -11.54 20.89 -16.04
CA SER A 117 -11.19 20.09 -14.86
C SER A 117 -11.58 18.65 -15.10
N ARG A 118 -10.63 17.75 -15.02
CA ARG A 118 -10.83 16.29 -15.16
C ARG A 118 -10.56 15.59 -13.83
N ARG A 119 -11.39 14.62 -13.51
CA ARG A 119 -11.22 13.72 -12.37
C ARG A 119 -10.63 12.40 -12.86
N LEU A 120 -9.54 11.96 -12.24
CA LEU A 120 -8.90 10.68 -12.51
C LEU A 120 -8.86 9.86 -11.23
N LEU A 121 -9.08 8.56 -11.33
CA LEU A 121 -8.82 7.63 -10.24
C LEU A 121 -7.31 7.34 -10.20
N TRP A 122 -6.73 7.38 -9.00
CA TRP A 122 -5.30 7.16 -8.84
C TRP A 122 -4.86 5.73 -9.19
N ASP A 123 -5.73 4.75 -9.02
CA ASP A 123 -5.49 3.36 -9.42
C ASP A 123 -5.29 3.18 -10.94
N GLN A 124 -5.81 4.11 -11.74
CA GLN A 124 -5.59 4.14 -13.19
C GLN A 124 -4.25 4.79 -13.56
N VAL A 125 -3.65 5.56 -12.65
CA VAL A 125 -2.40 6.29 -12.90
C VAL A 125 -1.21 5.41 -12.54
N GLN A 126 -0.29 5.23 -13.48
CA GLN A 126 0.94 4.48 -13.26
C GLN A 126 2.06 5.39 -12.72
N TYR A 127 2.27 6.54 -13.35
CA TYR A 127 3.21 7.56 -12.89
C TYR A 127 2.91 8.94 -13.49
N LEU A 128 3.47 9.94 -12.84
CA LEU A 128 3.51 11.33 -13.32
C LEU A 128 4.93 11.66 -13.74
N GLU A 129 5.07 12.34 -14.88
CA GLU A 129 6.35 12.83 -15.37
C GLU A 129 6.28 14.33 -15.65
N ARG A 130 7.22 15.06 -15.09
CA ARG A 130 7.41 16.48 -15.42
C ARG A 130 8.23 16.62 -16.70
N VAL A 131 7.59 17.10 -17.75
CA VAL A 131 8.23 17.39 -19.05
C VAL A 131 8.17 18.89 -19.29
N LEU A 132 9.32 19.56 -19.14
CA LEU A 132 9.42 21.02 -19.21
C LEU A 132 8.49 21.73 -18.20
N ARG A 133 7.44 22.37 -18.67
CA ARG A 133 6.46 23.12 -17.85
C ARG A 133 5.13 22.38 -17.70
N ARG A 134 4.99 21.19 -18.26
CA ARG A 134 3.77 20.38 -18.22
C ARG A 134 4.00 19.09 -17.46
N MET A 135 2.92 18.51 -16.98
CA MET A 135 2.91 17.16 -16.42
C MET A 135 2.30 16.19 -17.44
N ARG A 136 3.00 15.12 -17.70
CA ARG A 136 2.50 13.93 -18.36
C ARG A 136 2.02 12.95 -17.30
N ILE A 137 0.77 12.54 -17.39
CA ILE A 137 0.14 11.54 -16.54
C ILE A 137 0.00 10.29 -17.37
N VAL A 138 0.73 9.25 -17.02
CA VAL A 138 0.67 7.96 -17.70
C VAL A 138 -0.29 7.07 -16.96
N THR A 139 -1.32 6.62 -17.64
CA THR A 139 -2.38 5.75 -17.12
C THR A 139 -2.30 4.35 -17.75
N LEU A 140 -3.17 3.44 -17.32
CA LEU A 140 -3.31 2.12 -17.92
C LEU A 140 -3.84 2.19 -19.37
N ASP A 141 -4.65 3.21 -19.67
CA ASP A 141 -5.35 3.36 -20.98
C ASP A 141 -4.68 4.36 -21.91
N GLY A 142 -3.58 5.00 -21.50
CA GLY A 142 -2.89 6.00 -22.30
C GLY A 142 -2.24 7.11 -21.49
N GLU A 143 -2.11 8.29 -22.08
CA GLU A 143 -1.49 9.42 -21.43
C GLU A 143 -2.34 10.70 -21.50
N LEU A 144 -2.20 11.54 -20.50
CA LEU A 144 -2.85 12.85 -20.41
C LEU A 144 -1.80 13.92 -20.10
N TRP A 145 -2.07 15.13 -20.57
CA TRP A 145 -1.19 16.28 -20.34
C TRP A 145 -1.92 17.36 -19.55
N THR A 146 -1.25 17.87 -18.53
CA THR A 146 -1.79 18.95 -17.70
C THR A 146 -0.76 19.99 -17.36
N ASN A 147 -1.21 21.22 -17.07
CA ASN A 147 -0.40 22.28 -16.50
C ASN A 147 -0.49 22.32 -14.96
N THR A 148 -1.30 21.45 -14.34
CA THR A 148 -1.40 21.35 -12.87
C THR A 148 -0.02 20.96 -12.30
N PRO A 149 0.52 21.72 -11.34
CA PRO A 149 1.80 21.41 -10.73
C PRO A 149 1.78 20.03 -10.05
N PRO A 150 2.92 19.31 -10.01
CA PRO A 150 2.98 18.01 -9.32
C PRO A 150 2.64 18.11 -7.83
N SER A 151 3.02 19.19 -7.15
CA SER A 151 2.65 19.46 -5.75
C SER A 151 1.14 19.44 -5.52
N ASP A 152 0.40 20.07 -6.45
CA ASP A 152 -1.06 20.18 -6.33
C ASP A 152 -1.75 18.85 -6.66
N ILE A 153 -1.12 18.00 -7.47
CA ILE A 153 -1.61 16.65 -7.75
C ILE A 153 -1.38 15.76 -6.53
N VAL A 154 -0.14 15.68 -6.04
CA VAL A 154 0.20 14.77 -4.93
C VAL A 154 -0.36 15.21 -3.58
N SER A 155 -0.67 16.50 -3.39
CA SER A 155 -1.35 16.98 -2.17
C SER A 155 -2.78 16.44 -2.01
N GLN A 156 -3.37 15.91 -3.09
CA GLN A 156 -4.68 15.26 -3.09
C GLN A 156 -4.61 13.77 -2.72
N LEU A 157 -3.39 13.23 -2.56
CA LEU A 157 -3.13 11.81 -2.32
C LEU A 157 -2.56 11.58 -0.92
N ASP A 158 -2.83 10.41 -0.35
CA ASP A 158 -2.08 9.93 0.81
C ASP A 158 -0.61 9.76 0.39
N SER A 159 0.31 10.18 1.27
CA SER A 159 1.76 10.12 1.02
C SER A 159 2.28 8.71 0.73
N ARG A 160 1.55 7.68 1.13
CA ARG A 160 1.87 6.26 0.88
C ARG A 160 1.48 5.79 -0.52
N CYS A 161 0.58 6.51 -1.19
CA CYS A 161 0.08 6.11 -2.50
C CYS A 161 1.02 6.48 -3.65
N TYR A 162 2.05 7.29 -3.39
CA TYR A 162 3.00 7.68 -4.41
C TYR A 162 4.43 7.76 -3.86
N CYS A 163 5.40 7.57 -4.74
CA CYS A 163 6.81 7.77 -4.45
C CYS A 163 7.41 8.78 -5.42
N GLN A 164 8.00 9.86 -4.91
CA GLN A 164 8.86 10.71 -5.73
C GLN A 164 10.24 10.04 -5.84
N CYS A 165 10.51 9.39 -6.97
CA CYS A 165 11.76 8.66 -7.23
C CYS A 165 12.79 9.45 -8.05
N HIS A 166 12.39 10.59 -8.60
CA HIS A 166 13.23 11.50 -9.37
C HIS A 166 12.66 12.92 -9.28
N LYS A 167 13.47 13.96 -9.55
CA LYS A 167 13.00 15.35 -9.62
C LYS A 167 11.80 15.57 -10.55
N SER A 168 11.64 14.70 -11.54
CA SER A 168 10.58 14.77 -12.55
C SER A 168 9.59 13.60 -12.49
N PHE A 169 9.77 12.61 -11.62
CA PHE A 169 8.91 11.42 -11.61
C PHE A 169 8.29 11.17 -10.24
N TYR A 170 6.99 10.90 -10.27
CA TYR A 170 6.19 10.43 -9.13
C TYR A 170 5.48 9.16 -9.57
N VAL A 171 5.75 8.05 -8.90
CA VAL A 171 5.23 6.73 -9.25
C VAL A 171 4.10 6.34 -8.30
N ASN A 172 3.06 5.75 -8.82
CA ASN A 172 2.05 5.09 -8.01
C ASN A 172 2.66 3.82 -7.38
N THR A 173 2.71 3.77 -6.05
CA THR A 173 3.30 2.66 -5.30
C THR A 173 2.59 1.33 -5.57
N ALA A 174 1.29 1.35 -5.81
CA ALA A 174 0.51 0.15 -6.16
C ALA A 174 0.89 -0.46 -7.53
N CYS A 175 1.55 0.30 -8.40
CA CYS A 175 1.98 -0.18 -9.71
C CYS A 175 3.40 -0.77 -9.71
N LEU A 176 4.12 -0.75 -8.59
CA LEU A 176 5.49 -1.23 -8.51
C LEU A 176 5.53 -2.76 -8.59
N ALA A 177 6.38 -3.31 -9.48
CA ALA A 177 6.64 -4.74 -9.61
C ALA A 177 8.03 -5.12 -9.14
N ALA A 178 9.05 -4.29 -9.44
CA ALA A 178 10.42 -4.53 -9.01
C ALA A 178 11.19 -3.21 -8.87
N MET A 179 12.20 -3.22 -7.99
CA MET A 179 13.15 -2.13 -7.84
C MET A 179 14.56 -2.58 -8.25
N LEU A 180 15.14 -1.89 -9.23
CA LEU A 180 16.54 -2.03 -9.62
C LEU A 180 17.39 -0.88 -9.02
N PRO A 181 18.71 -0.94 -9.05
CA PRO A 181 19.57 0.10 -8.45
C PRO A 181 19.33 1.52 -8.96
N THR A 182 18.78 1.67 -10.17
CA THR A 182 18.59 2.97 -10.86
C THR A 182 17.21 3.18 -11.44
N GLU A 183 16.29 2.22 -11.30
CA GLU A 183 14.94 2.33 -11.87
C GLU A 183 13.93 1.45 -11.13
N PHE A 184 12.67 1.83 -11.17
CA PHE A 184 11.53 0.97 -10.88
C PHE A 184 11.04 0.29 -12.16
N ILE A 185 10.61 -0.97 -12.03
CA ILE A 185 9.84 -1.69 -13.05
C ILE A 185 8.39 -1.72 -12.56
N LEU A 186 7.47 -1.27 -13.38
CA LEU A 186 6.05 -1.31 -13.09
C LEU A 186 5.43 -2.64 -13.53
N GLN A 187 4.26 -2.97 -13.00
CA GLN A 187 3.49 -4.17 -13.39
C GLN A 187 3.17 -4.22 -14.88
N SER A 188 3.05 -3.05 -15.52
CA SER A 188 2.90 -2.91 -16.97
C SER A 188 4.18 -3.14 -17.77
N GLY A 189 5.33 -3.35 -17.12
CA GLY A 189 6.65 -3.47 -17.75
C GLY A 189 7.33 -2.11 -18.05
N LEU A 190 6.66 -0.99 -17.80
CA LEU A 190 7.28 0.33 -17.94
C LEU A 190 8.38 0.52 -16.90
N ARG A 191 9.39 1.33 -17.25
CA ARG A 191 10.54 1.61 -16.41
C ARG A 191 10.59 3.09 -16.04
N VAL A 192 10.79 3.38 -14.76
CA VAL A 192 10.84 4.74 -14.24
C VAL A 192 12.16 4.96 -13.51
N PRO A 193 12.95 5.98 -13.88
CA PRO A 193 14.30 6.18 -13.34
C PRO A 193 14.26 6.64 -11.89
N ILE A 194 15.21 6.13 -11.09
CA ILE A 194 15.46 6.55 -9.72
C ILE A 194 16.75 7.37 -9.68
N SER A 195 16.68 8.64 -9.29
CA SER A 195 17.88 9.46 -9.13
C SER A 195 18.55 9.21 -7.77
N ARG A 196 19.85 9.52 -7.70
CA ARG A 196 20.66 9.27 -6.49
C ARG A 196 20.07 9.92 -5.23
N SER A 197 19.56 11.13 -5.34
CA SER A 197 18.97 11.90 -4.23
C SER A 197 17.69 11.28 -3.67
N TYR A 198 16.98 10.47 -4.46
CA TYR A 198 15.68 9.87 -4.12
C TYR A 198 15.76 8.39 -3.77
N LYS A 199 16.99 7.78 -3.78
CA LYS A 199 17.15 6.34 -3.51
C LYS A 199 16.63 5.91 -2.15
N LYS A 200 16.74 6.77 -1.13
CA LYS A 200 16.24 6.46 0.21
C LYS A 200 14.70 6.37 0.19
N ALA A 201 14.04 7.42 -0.31
CA ALA A 201 12.58 7.44 -0.44
C ALA A 201 12.07 6.27 -1.31
N ALA A 202 12.76 5.98 -2.42
CA ALA A 202 12.41 4.86 -3.28
C ALA A 202 12.45 3.49 -2.56
N ARG A 203 13.44 3.28 -1.67
CA ARG A 203 13.52 2.05 -0.87
C ARG A 203 12.49 1.96 0.24
N GLU A 204 12.09 3.08 0.79
CA GLU A 204 11.06 3.16 1.83
C GLU A 204 9.65 2.98 1.26
N SER A 205 9.48 3.20 -0.06
CA SER A 205 8.20 3.08 -0.76
C SER A 205 8.04 1.76 -1.54
N PHE A 206 9.08 0.96 -1.64
CA PHE A 206 9.10 -0.37 -2.26
C PHE A 206 9.11 -1.47 -1.21
#